data_fa9bb9fa4d9b1b514f7254491976d023
#
_entry.id   fa9bb9fa4d9b1b514f7254491976d023
#
_cell.length_a   1.000
_cell.length_b   1.000
_cell.length_c   1.000
_cell.angle_alpha   90.00
_cell.angle_beta   90.00
_cell.angle_gamma   90.00
#
_symmetry.space_group_name_H-M   'P 1'
#
loop_
_entity.id
_entity.type
_entity.pdbx_description
1 polymer ?
#
loop_
_entity_poly.entity_id
_entity_poly.type
_entity_poly.pdbx_seq_one_letter_code
_entity_poly.pdbx_strand_id
1 'polypeptide(L)'
;MVYQHLGLGDHFICNGLVNYISENPMQKNNTDIFTDIVMPCLSRNIEAVSYLYRDNKKISLLKVSDDKDHRPEVQAYSQNHNIPILMIGFYGWETTPEGWEETFYKQVGLEYFIRYSHFRLPKEPPPTMIKPPQEKYILIHNQCSSQTFELNIESDLKKIYFEETYPIFSYLELIRGATEIHCVNSAVFHLVESFQNLQAKLFFYPIRPDPCRVSTKWKTIGKHKTYL
;
A
#
# COMPACT_ATOMS: atom_id res chain seq x y z
N MET A 1 13.09 -10.97 -8.81
CA MET A 1 11.72 -10.39 -8.93
C MET A 1 11.02 -10.53 -7.59
N VAL A 2 10.34 -9.49 -7.10
CA VAL A 2 9.49 -9.57 -5.90
C VAL A 2 8.03 -9.60 -6.36
N TYR A 3 7.35 -10.72 -6.11
CA TYR A 3 5.98 -10.97 -6.55
C TYR A 3 5.04 -11.07 -5.34
N GLN A 4 4.08 -10.15 -5.26
CA GLN A 4 3.06 -10.03 -4.20
C GLN A 4 1.65 -10.01 -4.83
N HIS A 5 0.58 -9.73 -4.08
CA HIS A 5 -0.82 -9.82 -4.57
C HIS A 5 -1.21 -8.80 -5.66
N LEU A 6 -0.34 -7.81 -5.97
CA LEU A 6 -0.50 -6.79 -7.03
C LEU A 6 -1.63 -5.77 -6.83
N GLY A 7 -2.37 -5.81 -5.73
CA GLY A 7 -3.27 -4.73 -5.34
C GLY A 7 -2.47 -3.45 -5.05
N LEU A 8 -3.07 -2.28 -5.27
CA LEU A 8 -2.37 -1.01 -4.97
C LEU A 8 -2.02 -0.89 -3.48
N GLY A 9 -2.90 -1.40 -2.59
CA GLY A 9 -2.63 -1.49 -1.16
C GLY A 9 -1.41 -2.33 -0.84
N ASP A 10 -1.23 -3.45 -1.54
CA ASP A 10 -0.08 -4.35 -1.35
C ASP A 10 1.24 -3.67 -1.75
N HIS A 11 1.23 -2.84 -2.79
CA HIS A 11 2.40 -2.02 -3.14
C HIS A 11 2.76 -1.01 -2.04
N PHE A 12 1.79 -0.43 -1.34
CA PHE A 12 2.07 0.44 -0.19
C PHE A 12 2.59 -0.34 1.01
N ILE A 13 2.00 -1.51 1.30
CA ILE A 13 2.48 -2.39 2.36
C ILE A 13 3.93 -2.81 2.09
N CYS A 14 4.22 -3.23 0.87
CA CYS A 14 5.55 -3.74 0.49
C CYS A 14 6.56 -2.65 0.14
N ASN A 15 6.20 -1.37 0.09
CA ASN A 15 7.13 -0.30 -0.30
C ASN A 15 8.38 -0.27 0.57
N GLY A 16 8.24 -0.32 1.90
CA GLY A 16 9.36 -0.37 2.83
C GLY A 16 10.24 -1.61 2.63
N LEU A 17 9.62 -2.79 2.45
CA LEU A 17 10.31 -4.05 2.20
C LEU A 17 11.16 -3.98 0.93
N VAL A 18 10.57 -3.53 -0.18
CA VAL A 18 11.22 -3.46 -1.49
C VAL A 18 12.37 -2.46 -1.49
N ASN A 19 12.18 -1.28 -0.89
CA ASN A 19 13.25 -0.30 -0.71
C ASN A 19 14.38 -0.86 0.15
N TYR A 20 14.05 -1.51 1.28
CA TYR A 20 15.05 -2.13 2.14
C TYR A 20 15.90 -3.17 1.38
N ILE A 21 15.28 -4.09 0.63
CA ILE A 21 16.00 -5.11 -0.15
C ILE A 21 16.86 -4.44 -1.23
N SER A 22 16.38 -3.36 -1.88
CA SER A 22 17.18 -2.66 -2.88
C SER A 22 18.41 -1.97 -2.33
N GLU A 23 18.37 -1.54 -1.07
CA GLU A 23 19.48 -0.93 -0.34
C GLU A 23 20.39 -1.98 0.31
N ASN A 24 19.83 -3.14 0.69
CA ASN A 24 20.51 -4.24 1.39
C ASN A 24 20.30 -5.55 0.60
N PRO A 25 21.05 -5.79 -0.47
CA PRO A 25 20.86 -6.96 -1.30
C PRO A 25 20.93 -8.25 -0.49
N MET A 26 19.92 -9.12 -0.68
CA MET A 26 19.91 -10.42 -0.03
C MET A 26 21.02 -11.29 -0.62
N GLN A 27 21.81 -11.91 0.25
CA GLN A 27 22.90 -12.80 -0.16
C GLN A 27 22.49 -14.26 -0.04
N LYS A 28 22.83 -15.06 -1.03
CA LYS A 28 22.80 -16.52 -0.95
C LYS A 28 24.15 -17.06 -1.42
N ASN A 29 24.84 -17.78 -0.55
CA ASN A 29 26.17 -18.36 -0.87
C ASN A 29 27.20 -17.31 -1.35
N ASN A 30 27.27 -16.16 -0.69
CA ASN A 30 28.12 -15.01 -1.03
C ASN A 30 27.87 -14.39 -2.41
N THR A 31 26.71 -14.62 -2.99
CA THR A 31 26.29 -13.95 -4.24
C THR A 31 25.10 -13.07 -3.96
N ASP A 32 25.15 -11.80 -4.40
CA ASP A 32 24.02 -10.89 -4.31
C ASP A 32 22.89 -11.38 -5.25
N ILE A 33 21.71 -11.65 -4.69
CA ILE A 33 20.60 -12.20 -5.46
C ILE A 33 19.72 -11.11 -6.06
N PHE A 34 19.63 -9.96 -5.37
CA PHE A 34 18.74 -8.86 -5.77
C PHE A 34 19.50 -7.54 -5.76
N THR A 35 20.24 -7.25 -6.82
CA THR A 35 20.83 -5.93 -7.07
C THR A 35 19.80 -5.00 -7.72
N ASP A 36 19.04 -5.56 -8.67
CA ASP A 36 17.93 -4.89 -9.35
C ASP A 36 16.65 -5.69 -9.12
N ILE A 37 15.58 -4.99 -8.76
CA ILE A 37 14.29 -5.59 -8.41
C ILE A 37 13.30 -5.36 -9.53
N VAL A 38 12.72 -6.44 -10.05
CA VAL A 38 11.56 -6.38 -10.93
C VAL A 38 10.31 -6.62 -10.09
N MET A 39 9.33 -5.73 -10.17
CA MET A 39 8.05 -5.87 -9.52
C MET A 39 6.93 -6.01 -10.55
N PRO A 40 6.19 -7.12 -10.57
CA PRO A 40 4.96 -7.22 -11.32
C PRO A 40 3.95 -6.19 -10.81
N CYS A 41 3.22 -5.57 -11.75
CA CYS A 41 2.22 -4.56 -11.46
C CYS A 41 1.07 -4.66 -12.44
N LEU A 42 -0.16 -4.71 -11.94
CA LEU A 42 -1.37 -4.69 -12.76
C LEU A 42 -1.43 -3.45 -13.64
N SER A 43 -1.94 -3.60 -14.85
CA SER A 43 -2.05 -2.51 -15.82
C SER A 43 -2.76 -1.29 -15.27
N ARG A 44 -3.85 -1.48 -14.51
CA ARG A 44 -4.62 -0.39 -13.87
C ARG A 44 -3.86 0.35 -12.77
N ASN A 45 -2.82 -0.25 -12.19
CA ASN A 45 -2.04 0.34 -11.10
C ASN A 45 -0.70 0.92 -11.57
N ILE A 46 -0.34 0.71 -12.85
CA ILE A 46 1.02 0.97 -13.35
C ILE A 46 1.44 2.44 -13.16
N GLU A 47 0.55 3.38 -13.39
CA GLU A 47 0.84 4.81 -13.23
C GLU A 47 1.17 5.15 -11.77
N ALA A 48 0.31 4.73 -10.84
CA ALA A 48 0.50 4.97 -9.41
C ALA A 48 1.78 4.29 -8.88
N VAL A 49 2.03 3.05 -9.27
CA VAL A 49 3.21 2.31 -8.81
C VAL A 49 4.50 2.82 -9.47
N SER A 50 4.43 3.26 -10.72
CA SER A 50 5.57 3.95 -11.38
C SER A 50 5.92 5.26 -10.67
N TYR A 51 4.92 6.02 -10.27
CA TYR A 51 5.16 7.20 -9.43
C TYR A 51 5.79 6.80 -8.10
N LEU A 52 5.25 5.80 -7.40
CA LEU A 52 5.72 5.37 -6.07
C LEU A 52 7.22 5.02 -6.04
N TYR A 53 7.73 4.37 -7.09
CA TYR A 53 9.12 3.88 -7.15
C TYR A 53 10.05 4.70 -8.05
N ARG A 54 9.60 5.81 -8.64
CA ARG A 54 10.35 6.55 -9.68
C ARG A 54 11.73 7.03 -9.25
N ASP A 55 11.95 7.27 -7.96
CA ASP A 55 13.24 7.75 -7.43
C ASP A 55 14.22 6.59 -7.14
N ASN A 56 13.75 5.36 -7.10
CA ASN A 56 14.60 4.19 -6.87
C ASN A 56 14.92 3.49 -8.20
N LYS A 57 16.10 3.79 -8.74
CA LYS A 57 16.55 3.27 -10.05
C LYS A 57 16.84 1.76 -10.07
N LYS A 58 16.91 1.12 -8.90
CA LYS A 58 17.06 -0.34 -8.78
C LYS A 58 15.74 -1.10 -8.88
N ILE A 59 14.61 -0.37 -8.95
CA ILE A 59 13.28 -0.97 -9.04
C ILE A 59 12.72 -0.70 -10.43
N SER A 60 12.38 -1.76 -11.14
CA SER A 60 11.67 -1.72 -12.42
C SER A 60 10.33 -2.43 -12.30
N LEU A 61 9.37 -2.04 -13.15
CA LEU A 61 8.04 -2.63 -13.14
C LEU A 61 7.84 -3.54 -14.34
N LEU A 62 7.30 -4.72 -14.09
CA LEU A 62 6.75 -5.60 -15.12
C LEU A 62 5.24 -5.38 -15.16
N LYS A 63 4.76 -4.70 -16.20
CA LYS A 63 3.33 -4.55 -16.44
C LYS A 63 2.73 -5.91 -16.80
N VAL A 64 1.72 -6.34 -16.04
CA VAL A 64 0.94 -7.55 -16.32
C VAL A 64 -0.52 -7.20 -16.57
N SER A 65 -1.28 -8.13 -17.13
CA SER A 65 -2.72 -7.97 -17.37
C SER A 65 -3.50 -7.73 -16.09
N ASP A 66 -4.70 -7.16 -16.23
CA ASP A 66 -5.63 -6.98 -15.12
C ASP A 66 -6.51 -8.22 -14.89
N ASP A 67 -6.20 -9.31 -15.57
CA ASP A 67 -6.88 -10.59 -15.45
C ASP A 67 -6.67 -11.22 -14.06
N LYS A 68 -7.54 -12.16 -13.70
CA LYS A 68 -7.48 -12.82 -12.39
C LYS A 68 -6.23 -13.68 -12.22
N ASP A 69 -5.69 -14.23 -13.29
CA ASP A 69 -4.50 -15.07 -13.27
C ASP A 69 -3.36 -14.48 -14.12
N HIS A 70 -2.53 -13.68 -13.48
CA HIS A 70 -1.32 -13.07 -14.06
C HIS A 70 -0.04 -13.88 -13.76
N ARG A 71 -0.14 -15.04 -13.08
CA ARG A 71 1.02 -15.90 -12.77
C ARG A 71 1.75 -16.39 -14.01
N PRO A 72 1.06 -16.81 -15.11
CA PRO A 72 1.76 -17.25 -16.32
C PRO A 72 2.66 -16.16 -16.92
N GLU A 73 2.22 -14.89 -16.93
CA GLU A 73 3.01 -13.76 -17.43
C GLU A 73 4.26 -13.54 -16.56
N VAL A 74 4.11 -13.59 -15.23
CA VAL A 74 5.20 -13.44 -14.29
C VAL A 74 6.22 -14.58 -14.42
N GLN A 75 5.76 -15.83 -14.56
CA GLN A 75 6.61 -16.99 -14.74
C GLN A 75 7.36 -16.96 -16.07
N ALA A 76 6.68 -16.63 -17.16
CA ALA A 76 7.28 -16.50 -18.48
C ALA A 76 8.39 -15.43 -18.51
N TYR A 77 8.12 -14.27 -17.89
CA TYR A 77 9.14 -13.22 -17.78
C TYR A 77 10.35 -13.69 -16.97
N SER A 78 10.10 -14.32 -15.82
CA SER A 78 11.16 -14.88 -14.95
C SER A 78 12.06 -15.87 -15.71
N GLN A 79 11.45 -16.81 -16.44
CA GLN A 79 12.18 -17.82 -17.21
C GLN A 79 12.97 -17.19 -18.37
N ASN A 80 12.35 -16.29 -19.14
CA ASN A 80 12.99 -15.66 -20.31
C ASN A 80 14.19 -14.78 -19.92
N HIS A 81 14.19 -14.22 -18.71
CA HIS A 81 15.25 -13.33 -18.24
C HIS A 81 16.15 -13.97 -17.17
N ASN A 82 15.91 -15.24 -16.84
CA ASN A 82 16.62 -15.97 -15.77
C ASN A 82 16.63 -15.21 -14.43
N ILE A 83 15.48 -14.64 -14.05
CA ILE A 83 15.31 -13.86 -12.80
C ILE A 83 14.56 -14.70 -11.78
N PRO A 84 15.12 -14.99 -10.59
CA PRO A 84 14.42 -15.74 -9.56
C PRO A 84 13.20 -14.96 -9.03
N ILE A 85 12.12 -15.69 -8.71
CA ILE A 85 10.91 -15.11 -8.12
C ILE A 85 10.95 -15.30 -6.60
N LEU A 86 10.85 -14.20 -5.88
CA LEU A 86 10.55 -14.15 -4.45
C LEU A 86 9.04 -13.90 -4.31
N MET A 87 8.29 -14.94 -3.98
CA MET A 87 6.85 -14.84 -3.73
C MET A 87 6.60 -14.47 -2.29
N ILE A 88 5.82 -13.42 -2.05
CA ILE A 88 5.46 -12.94 -0.70
C ILE A 88 3.95 -12.70 -0.59
N GLY A 89 3.38 -12.99 0.58
CA GLY A 89 1.98 -12.79 0.89
C GLY A 89 1.03 -13.90 0.42
N PHE A 90 1.51 -14.94 -0.30
CA PHE A 90 0.65 -15.99 -0.86
C PHE A 90 0.42 -17.18 0.08
N TYR A 91 1.06 -17.24 1.22
CA TYR A 91 0.96 -18.32 2.22
C TYR A 91 1.28 -17.83 3.62
N GLY A 92 0.88 -18.58 4.64
CA GLY A 92 1.24 -18.35 6.04
C GLY A 92 0.43 -17.23 6.74
N TRP A 93 -0.58 -16.67 6.09
CA TRP A 93 -1.42 -15.61 6.66
C TRP A 93 -2.45 -16.14 7.67
N GLU A 94 -2.78 -17.44 7.61
CA GLU A 94 -3.73 -18.08 8.55
C GLU A 94 -3.18 -18.14 9.98
N THR A 95 -1.87 -18.09 10.13
CA THR A 95 -1.18 -18.23 11.43
C THR A 95 -0.73 -16.92 12.03
N THR A 96 -1.11 -15.79 11.44
CA THR A 96 -0.64 -14.47 11.85
C THR A 96 -1.77 -13.68 12.54
N PRO A 97 -1.89 -13.75 13.88
CA PRO A 97 -2.97 -13.05 14.60
C PRO A 97 -2.87 -11.51 14.50
N GLU A 98 -1.69 -10.99 14.17
CA GLU A 98 -1.44 -9.55 14.08
C GLU A 98 -1.91 -8.92 12.76
N GLY A 99 -2.27 -9.72 11.78
CA GLY A 99 -2.69 -9.28 10.45
C GLY A 99 -1.83 -9.87 9.34
N TRP A 100 -2.43 -10.05 8.19
CA TRP A 100 -1.79 -10.72 7.05
C TRP A 100 -0.61 -9.93 6.46
N GLU A 101 -0.57 -8.61 6.65
CA GLU A 101 0.50 -7.75 6.13
C GLU A 101 1.87 -8.07 6.74
N GLU A 102 1.91 -8.57 7.98
CA GLU A 102 3.18 -8.98 8.60
C GLU A 102 3.80 -10.19 7.92
N THR A 103 2.98 -11.05 7.32
CA THR A 103 3.48 -12.24 6.63
C THR A 103 4.43 -11.88 5.51
N PHE A 104 4.22 -10.74 4.82
CA PHE A 104 5.11 -10.28 3.76
C PHE A 104 6.55 -10.08 4.25
N TYR A 105 6.69 -9.51 5.42
CA TYR A 105 7.98 -9.24 6.04
C TYR A 105 8.59 -10.50 6.67
N LYS A 106 7.80 -11.27 7.42
CA LYS A 106 8.25 -12.53 8.04
C LYS A 106 8.75 -13.53 7.01
N GLN A 107 8.13 -13.63 5.84
CA GLN A 107 8.54 -14.55 4.77
C GLN A 107 9.94 -14.27 4.20
N VAL A 108 10.42 -13.07 4.36
CA VAL A 108 11.79 -12.69 3.94
C VAL A 108 12.72 -12.44 5.13
N GLY A 109 12.30 -12.82 6.33
CA GLY A 109 13.11 -12.69 7.55
C GLY A 109 13.29 -11.24 8.02
N LEU A 110 12.38 -10.35 7.67
CA LEU A 110 12.43 -8.93 8.04
C LEU A 110 11.40 -8.62 9.15
N GLU A 111 11.79 -7.70 10.01
CA GLU A 111 10.88 -7.14 11.00
C GLU A 111 9.83 -6.22 10.32
N TYR A 112 8.58 -6.31 10.78
CA TYR A 112 7.48 -5.51 10.20
C TYR A 112 7.70 -3.99 10.31
N PHE A 113 8.50 -3.54 11.29
CA PHE A 113 8.91 -2.15 11.46
C PHE A 113 9.57 -1.56 10.20
N ILE A 114 10.21 -2.37 9.36
CA ILE A 114 10.82 -1.99 8.07
C ILE A 114 9.77 -1.34 7.15
N ARG A 115 8.50 -1.75 7.24
CA ARG A 115 7.39 -1.11 6.52
C ARG A 115 7.40 0.41 6.69
N TYR A 116 7.65 0.87 7.89
CA TYR A 116 7.58 2.29 8.24
C TYR A 116 8.93 2.99 8.07
N SER A 117 9.99 2.38 8.53
CA SER A 117 11.34 2.99 8.50
C SER A 117 11.91 3.15 7.09
N HIS A 118 11.49 2.29 6.16
CA HIS A 118 11.93 2.30 4.76
C HIS A 118 10.83 2.66 3.77
N PHE A 119 9.66 3.10 4.25
CA PHE A 119 8.64 3.66 3.37
C PHE A 119 9.17 4.93 2.71
N ARG A 120 9.10 4.99 1.39
CA ARG A 120 9.57 6.15 0.61
C ARG A 120 8.46 6.62 -0.34
N LEU A 121 8.17 7.90 -0.28
CA LEU A 121 7.46 8.60 -1.35
C LEU A 121 8.47 9.36 -2.20
N PRO A 122 8.20 9.57 -3.49
CA PRO A 122 9.04 10.41 -4.34
C PRO A 122 9.21 11.82 -3.78
N LYS A 123 10.40 12.39 -4.04
CA LYS A 123 10.73 13.76 -3.57
C LYS A 123 9.91 14.81 -4.30
N GLU A 124 9.80 14.64 -5.62
CA GLU A 124 9.00 15.56 -6.43
C GLU A 124 7.52 15.23 -6.32
N PRO A 125 6.62 16.20 -6.24
CA PRO A 125 5.19 15.97 -6.19
C PRO A 125 4.68 15.30 -7.47
N PRO A 126 3.51 14.65 -7.43
CA PRO A 126 2.86 14.17 -8.64
C PRO A 126 2.44 15.34 -9.55
N PRO A 127 2.24 15.08 -10.86
CA PRO A 127 1.88 16.14 -11.82
C PRO A 127 0.59 16.88 -11.47
N THR A 128 -0.34 16.18 -10.83
CA THR A 128 -1.62 16.74 -10.38
C THR A 128 -1.70 16.71 -8.86
N MET A 129 -1.90 17.87 -8.25
CA MET A 129 -2.08 18.02 -6.81
C MET A 129 -3.39 18.72 -6.51
N ILE A 130 -4.17 18.17 -5.60
CA ILE A 130 -5.38 18.81 -5.08
C ILE A 130 -4.96 19.71 -3.92
N LYS A 131 -5.21 21.02 -4.06
CA LYS A 131 -4.87 21.98 -3.02
C LYS A 131 -5.82 21.88 -1.83
N PRO A 132 -5.31 21.82 -0.60
CA PRO A 132 -6.15 21.87 0.59
C PRO A 132 -6.91 23.20 0.66
N PRO A 133 -8.14 23.20 1.22
CA PRO A 133 -8.83 24.44 1.54
C PRO A 133 -8.12 25.17 2.69
N GLN A 134 -8.44 26.45 2.87
CA GLN A 134 -7.91 27.24 3.98
C GLN A 134 -8.57 26.87 5.33
N GLU A 135 -9.85 26.50 5.29
CA GLU A 135 -10.58 26.05 6.48
C GLU A 135 -10.19 24.63 6.89
N LYS A 136 -10.44 24.30 8.16
CA LYS A 136 -10.29 22.92 8.68
C LYS A 136 -11.25 21.97 7.97
N TYR A 137 -10.78 20.77 7.67
CA TYR A 137 -11.55 19.75 6.96
C TYR A 137 -11.25 18.34 7.46
N ILE A 138 -12.16 17.46 7.15
CA ILE A 138 -11.99 16.02 7.28
C ILE A 138 -11.87 15.39 5.90
N LEU A 139 -10.96 14.43 5.78
CA LEU A 139 -10.73 13.69 4.55
C LEU A 139 -11.33 12.29 4.71
N ILE A 140 -12.15 11.88 3.75
CA ILE A 140 -12.92 10.63 3.85
C ILE A 140 -12.62 9.74 2.66
N HIS A 141 -12.22 8.52 2.96
CA HIS A 141 -12.14 7.44 1.98
C HIS A 141 -13.03 6.28 2.43
N ASN A 142 -14.19 6.17 1.80
CA ASN A 142 -15.24 5.22 2.14
C ASN A 142 -15.48 4.17 1.04
N GLN A 143 -14.49 3.95 0.18
CA GLN A 143 -14.58 3.04 -0.96
C GLN A 143 -13.53 1.93 -0.86
N CYS A 144 -13.84 0.79 -1.45
CA CYS A 144 -12.89 -0.26 -1.77
C CYS A 144 -13.16 -0.78 -3.19
N SER A 145 -12.36 -1.70 -3.69
CA SER A 145 -12.47 -2.21 -5.07
C SER A 145 -13.84 -2.78 -5.45
N SER A 146 -14.69 -3.11 -4.49
CA SER A 146 -15.99 -3.78 -4.72
C SER A 146 -17.20 -2.90 -4.42
N GLN A 147 -17.05 -1.88 -3.58
CA GLN A 147 -18.22 -1.09 -3.16
C GLN A 147 -17.84 0.21 -2.41
N THR A 148 -18.82 1.10 -2.32
CA THR A 148 -18.80 2.31 -1.50
C THR A 148 -19.63 2.07 -0.24
N PHE A 149 -19.17 2.61 0.88
CA PHE A 149 -19.82 2.48 2.19
C PHE A 149 -20.35 3.83 2.66
N GLU A 150 -21.49 3.81 3.34
CA GLU A 150 -21.97 4.96 4.07
C GLU A 150 -21.33 5.00 5.46
N LEU A 151 -20.61 6.09 5.76
CA LEU A 151 -19.99 6.32 7.05
C LEU A 151 -20.77 7.41 7.79
N ASN A 152 -21.29 7.07 8.97
CA ASN A 152 -21.90 8.06 9.85
C ASN A 152 -20.81 8.86 10.56
N ILE A 153 -20.49 10.06 10.04
CA ILE A 153 -19.48 10.96 10.56
C ILE A 153 -20.16 12.25 11.01
N GLU A 154 -20.26 12.40 12.33
CA GLU A 154 -20.79 13.60 12.97
C GLU A 154 -19.65 14.63 13.12
N SER A 155 -19.66 15.66 12.28
CA SER A 155 -18.69 16.75 12.32
C SER A 155 -19.21 17.95 11.55
N ASP A 156 -18.98 19.15 12.09
CA ASP A 156 -19.27 20.44 11.43
C ASP A 156 -18.15 20.85 10.48
N LEU A 157 -17.04 20.12 10.42
CA LEU A 157 -15.93 20.39 9.52
C LEU A 157 -16.31 20.06 8.08
N LYS A 158 -15.71 20.77 7.14
CA LYS A 158 -15.88 20.50 5.71
C LYS A 158 -15.47 19.05 5.40
N LYS A 159 -16.35 18.32 4.72
CA LYS A 159 -16.11 16.93 4.29
C LYS A 159 -15.54 16.92 2.88
N ILE A 160 -14.38 16.31 2.70
CA ILE A 160 -13.72 16.08 1.40
C ILE A 160 -13.61 14.58 1.19
N TYR A 161 -14.12 14.11 0.07
CA TYR A 161 -14.06 12.71 -0.30
C TYR A 161 -12.97 12.44 -1.31
N PHE A 162 -12.38 11.26 -1.24
CA PHE A 162 -11.58 10.75 -2.35
C PHE A 162 -12.48 10.45 -3.53
N GLU A 163 -12.09 10.93 -4.70
CA GLU A 163 -12.78 10.71 -5.96
C GLU A 163 -11.89 9.86 -6.87
N GLU A 164 -12.46 8.86 -7.53
CA GLU A 164 -11.71 7.97 -8.44
C GLU A 164 -11.15 8.68 -9.67
N THR A 165 -11.67 9.87 -9.97
CA THR A 165 -11.21 10.71 -11.09
C THR A 165 -9.78 11.24 -10.92
N TYR A 166 -9.28 11.28 -9.67
CA TYR A 166 -7.93 11.76 -9.39
C TYR A 166 -7.00 10.61 -8.97
N PRO A 167 -5.76 10.59 -9.48
CA PRO A 167 -4.75 9.67 -9.00
C PRO A 167 -4.57 9.76 -7.47
N ILE A 168 -4.36 8.63 -6.81
CA ILE A 168 -4.27 8.57 -5.34
C ILE A 168 -3.25 9.54 -4.75
N PHE A 169 -2.13 9.76 -5.43
CA PHE A 169 -1.09 10.67 -4.97
C PHE A 169 -1.44 12.15 -5.11
N SER A 170 -2.49 12.50 -5.88
CA SER A 170 -2.99 13.88 -5.93
C SER A 170 -3.51 14.37 -4.58
N TYR A 171 -3.82 13.47 -3.68
CA TYR A 171 -4.34 13.74 -2.34
C TYR A 171 -3.26 13.92 -1.26
N LEU A 172 -1.96 13.85 -1.59
CA LEU A 172 -0.90 13.88 -0.58
C LEU A 172 -0.93 15.13 0.29
N GLU A 173 -1.21 16.30 -0.27
CA GLU A 173 -1.33 17.54 0.53
C GLU A 173 -2.60 17.55 1.37
N LEU A 174 -3.71 17.04 0.83
CA LEU A 174 -4.94 16.88 1.60
C LEU A 174 -4.74 15.90 2.77
N ILE A 175 -4.00 14.79 2.57
CA ILE A 175 -3.66 13.86 3.65
C ILE A 175 -2.85 14.58 4.74
N ARG A 176 -1.84 15.38 4.37
CA ARG A 176 -0.96 16.06 5.32
C ARG A 176 -1.66 17.20 6.08
N GLY A 177 -2.61 17.89 5.43
CA GLY A 177 -3.30 19.05 5.98
C GLY A 177 -4.63 18.75 6.67
N ALA A 178 -5.13 17.51 6.62
CA ALA A 178 -6.41 17.15 7.21
C ALA A 178 -6.42 17.29 8.74
N THR A 179 -7.56 17.73 9.30
CA THR A 179 -7.80 17.68 10.76
C THR A 179 -8.15 16.27 11.21
N GLU A 180 -8.91 15.57 10.40
CA GLU A 180 -9.31 14.18 10.63
C GLU A 180 -9.27 13.41 9.31
N ILE A 181 -8.92 12.12 9.37
CA ILE A 181 -8.94 11.21 8.23
C ILE A 181 -9.76 9.98 8.61
N HIS A 182 -10.74 9.68 7.78
CA HIS A 182 -11.65 8.54 7.95
C HIS A 182 -11.47 7.57 6.80
N CYS A 183 -11.05 6.33 7.12
CA CYS A 183 -10.78 5.30 6.10
C CYS A 183 -11.45 3.97 6.41
N VAL A 184 -11.92 3.32 5.36
CA VAL A 184 -12.18 1.87 5.35
C VAL A 184 -10.89 1.12 4.97
N ASN A 185 -10.85 -0.20 5.14
CA ASN A 185 -9.73 -1.04 4.65
C ASN A 185 -9.62 -0.94 3.11
N SER A 186 -8.56 -0.27 2.64
CA SER A 186 -8.36 0.09 1.23
C SER A 186 -6.92 0.50 0.97
N ALA A 187 -6.56 0.72 -0.30
CA ALA A 187 -5.24 1.25 -0.67
C ALA A 187 -4.94 2.59 0.01
N VAL A 188 -5.94 3.50 0.14
CA VAL A 188 -5.77 4.79 0.82
C VAL A 188 -5.44 4.59 2.30
N PHE A 189 -6.10 3.64 2.98
CA PHE A 189 -5.76 3.31 4.37
C PHE A 189 -4.28 2.91 4.48
N HIS A 190 -3.79 2.01 3.62
CA HIS A 190 -2.41 1.56 3.67
C HIS A 190 -1.41 2.67 3.33
N LEU A 191 -1.77 3.61 2.45
CA LEU A 191 -0.97 4.81 2.18
C LEU A 191 -0.90 5.69 3.43
N VAL A 192 -2.04 6.05 4.04
CA VAL A 192 -2.12 6.90 5.25
C VAL A 192 -1.43 6.22 6.43
N GLU A 193 -1.59 4.89 6.58
CA GLU A 193 -0.91 4.08 7.60
C GLU A 193 0.61 4.21 7.53
N SER A 194 1.15 4.38 6.34
CA SER A 194 2.61 4.47 6.13
C SER A 194 3.21 5.83 6.52
N PHE A 195 2.40 6.87 6.73
CA PHE A 195 2.89 8.16 7.24
C PHE A 195 3.12 8.11 8.75
N GLN A 196 4.33 8.44 9.20
CA GLN A 196 4.67 8.38 10.63
C GLN A 196 4.27 9.64 11.42
N ASN A 197 4.19 10.80 10.77
CA ASN A 197 4.08 12.11 11.44
C ASN A 197 2.85 12.90 11.03
N LEU A 198 1.71 12.24 10.78
CA LEU A 198 0.45 12.95 10.53
C LEU A 198 -0.08 13.58 11.83
N GLN A 199 -0.52 14.83 11.72
CA GLN A 199 -1.17 15.55 12.83
C GLN A 199 -2.67 15.29 12.89
N ALA A 200 -3.24 14.70 11.84
CA ALA A 200 -4.65 14.37 11.76
C ALA A 200 -5.05 13.31 12.79
N LYS A 201 -6.27 13.41 13.33
CA LYS A 201 -6.89 12.28 14.02
C LYS A 201 -7.32 11.24 12.99
N LEU A 202 -6.99 9.98 13.22
CA LEU A 202 -7.21 8.89 12.28
C LEU A 202 -8.33 7.98 12.77
N PHE A 203 -9.32 7.72 11.90
CA PHE A 203 -10.49 6.90 12.19
C PHE A 203 -10.59 5.76 11.18
N PHE A 204 -10.56 4.53 11.68
CA PHE A 204 -10.66 3.33 10.87
C PHE A 204 -12.02 2.65 11.05
N TYR A 205 -12.63 2.29 9.92
CA TYR A 205 -13.93 1.60 9.87
C TYR A 205 -13.73 0.18 9.35
N PRO A 206 -13.79 -0.85 10.25
CA PRO A 206 -13.57 -2.24 9.89
C PRO A 206 -14.82 -2.87 9.24
N ILE A 207 -15.19 -2.34 8.09
CA ILE A 207 -16.42 -2.75 7.39
C ILE A 207 -16.18 -4.01 6.54
N ARG A 208 -14.95 -4.18 6.01
CA ARG A 208 -14.56 -5.35 5.26
C ARG A 208 -14.26 -6.52 6.20
N PRO A 209 -14.58 -7.78 5.78
CA PRO A 209 -14.31 -8.96 6.59
C PRO A 209 -12.82 -9.27 6.72
N ASP A 210 -12.01 -8.80 5.75
CA ASP A 210 -10.58 -9.10 5.74
C ASP A 210 -9.89 -8.40 6.91
N PRO A 211 -9.30 -9.13 7.86
CA PRO A 211 -8.56 -8.53 8.94
C PRO A 211 -7.35 -7.79 8.36
N CYS A 212 -7.16 -6.55 8.78
CA CYS A 212 -5.94 -5.81 8.48
C CYS A 212 -5.35 -5.28 9.78
N ARG A 213 -4.03 -5.12 9.78
CA ARG A 213 -3.34 -4.54 10.91
C ARG A 213 -3.59 -3.05 10.98
N VAL A 214 -4.13 -2.62 12.10
CA VAL A 214 -4.40 -1.21 12.39
C VAL A 214 -3.48 -0.79 13.52
N SER A 215 -2.59 0.16 13.29
CA SER A 215 -1.69 0.66 14.34
C SER A 215 -2.45 1.48 15.38
N THR A 216 -1.83 1.69 16.54
CA THR A 216 -2.43 2.42 17.67
C THR A 216 -2.73 3.90 17.40
N LYS A 217 -2.22 4.45 16.30
CA LYS A 217 -2.54 5.82 15.87
C LYS A 217 -3.98 5.99 15.38
N TRP A 218 -4.67 4.90 15.04
CA TRP A 218 -6.05 4.91 14.58
C TRP A 218 -7.03 4.63 15.69
N LYS A 219 -8.13 5.38 15.71
CA LYS A 219 -9.32 5.04 16.46
C LYS A 219 -10.24 4.19 15.61
N THR A 220 -10.43 2.93 15.99
CA THR A 220 -11.37 2.02 15.31
C THR A 220 -12.80 2.38 15.67
N ILE A 221 -13.65 2.57 14.67
CA ILE A 221 -15.08 2.89 14.82
C ILE A 221 -15.91 1.67 14.42
N GLY A 222 -16.63 1.13 15.39
CA GLY A 222 -17.44 -0.10 15.21
C GLY A 222 -16.67 -1.37 15.53
N LYS A 223 -17.28 -2.51 15.26
CA LYS A 223 -16.68 -3.85 15.45
C LYS A 223 -16.39 -4.46 14.09
N HIS A 224 -15.31 -5.22 13.98
CA HIS A 224 -15.12 -6.12 12.85
C HIS A 224 -16.37 -7.02 12.74
N LYS A 225 -16.99 -7.06 11.56
CA LYS A 225 -17.98 -8.07 11.28
C LYS A 225 -17.22 -9.41 11.18
N THR A 226 -17.18 -10.16 12.27
CA THR A 226 -16.82 -11.57 12.23
C THR A 226 -17.93 -12.29 11.48
N TYR A 227 -17.70 -12.64 10.24
CA TYR A 227 -18.53 -13.64 9.58
C TYR A 227 -18.09 -14.99 10.16
N LEU A 228 -18.98 -15.57 10.99
CA LEU A 228 -18.91 -16.96 11.43
C LEU A 228 -19.19 -17.87 10.23
#